data_d47ddadc4852f9749705df0479ba3aa1
#
_entry.id   d47ddadc4852f9749705df0479ba3aa1
#
_cell.length_a   1.000
_cell.length_b   1.000
_cell.length_c   1.000
_cell.angle_alpha   90.00
_cell.angle_beta   90.00
_cell.angle_gamma   90.00
#
_symmetry.space_group_name_H-M   'P 1'
#
loop_
_entity.id
_entity.type
_entity.pdbx_description
1 polymer ?
#
loop_
_entity_poly.entity_id
_entity_poly.type
_entity_poly.pdbx_seq_one_letter_code
_entity_poly.pdbx_strand_id
1 'polypeptide(L)'
;MRKVLAVVVVVSLLGIAPADAAAVKAGAKCSKHKVTTTVKGMKYTCIKSKNRLVWSKGVPLKKAVDSTQGICPPISAADKDPGVSQVRANTLIGMSEGQAEECAMNLDWGFRVEQRDAEMFALTRDYRIDRVTVTVMSGFITKVDVG
;
A
#
# COMPACT_ATOMS: atom_id res chain seq x y z
N MET A 1 -14.51 -69.49 -23.50
CA MET A 1 -15.15 -68.27 -24.04
C MET A 1 -15.56 -67.41 -22.84
N ARG A 2 -14.71 -66.48 -22.44
CA ARG A 2 -14.97 -65.56 -21.30
C ARG A 2 -15.40 -64.19 -21.88
N LYS A 3 -16.65 -63.81 -21.64
CA LYS A 3 -17.19 -62.51 -21.99
C LYS A 3 -16.76 -61.49 -20.94
N VAL A 4 -15.98 -60.51 -21.34
CA VAL A 4 -15.59 -59.36 -20.51
C VAL A 4 -16.65 -58.28 -20.71
N LEU A 5 -17.42 -57.98 -19.62
CA LEU A 5 -18.33 -56.82 -19.61
C LEU A 5 -17.52 -55.55 -19.30
N ALA A 6 -17.48 -54.63 -20.25
CA ALA A 6 -16.95 -53.32 -20.02
C ALA A 6 -18.02 -52.45 -19.36
N VAL A 7 -17.77 -52.02 -18.12
CA VAL A 7 -18.59 -51.02 -17.41
C VAL A 7 -18.10 -49.62 -17.81
N VAL A 8 -18.92 -48.92 -18.57
CA VAL A 8 -18.67 -47.52 -18.88
C VAL A 8 -19.19 -46.64 -17.74
N VAL A 9 -18.27 -46.07 -16.94
CA VAL A 9 -18.62 -45.08 -15.93
C VAL A 9 -18.71 -43.71 -16.59
N VAL A 10 -19.93 -43.21 -16.72
CA VAL A 10 -20.21 -41.86 -17.17
C VAL A 10 -20.03 -40.92 -15.96
N VAL A 11 -18.92 -40.23 -15.89
CA VAL A 11 -18.69 -39.15 -14.92
C VAL A 11 -19.41 -37.89 -15.40
N SER A 12 -20.56 -37.59 -14.82
CA SER A 12 -21.29 -36.37 -15.04
C SER A 12 -20.55 -35.21 -14.34
N LEU A 13 -19.80 -34.41 -15.08
CA LEU A 13 -19.23 -33.14 -14.63
C LEU A 13 -20.40 -32.16 -14.42
N LEU A 14 -20.87 -32.05 -13.18
CA LEU A 14 -21.73 -30.95 -12.75
C LEU A 14 -20.90 -29.65 -12.85
N GLY A 15 -21.10 -28.91 -13.90
CA GLY A 15 -20.55 -27.57 -14.09
C GLY A 15 -21.08 -26.65 -12.99
N ILE A 16 -20.20 -26.31 -12.02
CA ILE A 16 -20.46 -25.23 -11.09
C ILE A 16 -20.31 -23.95 -11.89
N ALA A 17 -21.45 -23.38 -12.33
CA ALA A 17 -21.47 -22.04 -12.93
C ALA A 17 -20.88 -21.05 -11.92
N PRO A 18 -19.92 -20.17 -12.32
CA PRO A 18 -19.46 -19.10 -11.44
C PRO A 18 -20.66 -18.20 -11.14
N ALA A 19 -21.04 -18.15 -9.86
CA ALA A 19 -22.05 -17.21 -9.38
C ALA A 19 -21.62 -15.81 -9.83
N ASP A 20 -22.49 -15.13 -10.59
CA ASP A 20 -22.36 -13.76 -11.06
C ASP A 20 -21.70 -12.92 -9.98
N ALA A 21 -20.46 -12.51 -10.24
CA ALA A 21 -19.76 -11.54 -9.41
C ALA A 21 -20.44 -10.18 -9.65
N ALA A 22 -21.62 -10.00 -9.04
CA ALA A 22 -22.32 -8.72 -9.04
C ALA A 22 -21.29 -7.64 -8.73
N ALA A 23 -21.07 -6.72 -9.69
CA ALA A 23 -20.03 -5.70 -9.63
C ALA A 23 -20.10 -4.98 -8.27
N VAL A 24 -19.10 -5.18 -7.42
CA VAL A 24 -19.04 -4.57 -6.08
C VAL A 24 -18.91 -3.07 -6.25
N LYS A 25 -20.01 -2.36 -5.96
CA LYS A 25 -20.12 -0.90 -5.96
C LYS A 25 -20.76 -0.46 -4.67
N ALA A 26 -20.41 0.73 -4.19
CA ALA A 26 -21.09 1.36 -3.05
C ALA A 26 -22.61 1.34 -3.26
N GLY A 27 -23.36 0.87 -2.24
CA GLY A 27 -24.82 0.74 -2.30
C GLY A 27 -25.36 -0.50 -3.00
N ALA A 28 -24.55 -1.30 -3.72
CA ALA A 28 -24.99 -2.56 -4.31
C ALA A 28 -25.30 -3.59 -3.22
N LYS A 29 -26.22 -4.54 -3.50
CA LYS A 29 -26.58 -5.61 -2.54
C LYS A 29 -25.37 -6.49 -2.23
N CYS A 30 -25.25 -6.91 -0.96
CA CYS A 30 -24.30 -7.91 -0.50
C CYS A 30 -25.03 -9.01 0.28
N SER A 31 -24.42 -10.18 0.42
CA SER A 31 -25.07 -11.38 0.95
C SER A 31 -24.86 -11.61 2.46
N LYS A 32 -23.74 -11.16 3.01
CA LYS A 32 -23.39 -11.39 4.42
C LYS A 32 -22.94 -10.09 5.10
N HIS A 33 -23.53 -9.78 6.24
CA HIS A 33 -23.14 -8.63 7.06
C HIS A 33 -21.69 -8.76 7.56
N LYS A 34 -20.95 -7.66 7.57
CA LYS A 34 -19.54 -7.55 7.98
C LYS A 34 -18.51 -8.25 7.06
N VAL A 35 -18.91 -8.88 5.97
CA VAL A 35 -17.96 -9.40 4.99
C VAL A 35 -17.29 -8.23 4.28
N THR A 36 -15.99 -8.35 4.03
CA THR A 36 -15.21 -7.37 3.30
C THR A 36 -14.73 -7.95 1.97
N THR A 37 -14.67 -7.12 0.96
CA THR A 37 -14.07 -7.47 -0.34
C THR A 37 -13.24 -6.31 -0.87
N THR A 38 -12.26 -6.62 -1.70
CA THR A 38 -11.37 -5.62 -2.30
C THR A 38 -11.56 -5.62 -3.82
N VAL A 39 -11.89 -4.47 -4.38
CA VAL A 39 -12.03 -4.29 -5.82
C VAL A 39 -11.34 -2.99 -6.23
N LYS A 40 -10.44 -3.07 -7.25
CA LYS A 40 -9.68 -1.91 -7.78
C LYS A 40 -8.99 -1.08 -6.68
N GLY A 41 -8.36 -1.73 -5.70
CA GLY A 41 -7.64 -1.03 -4.62
C GLY A 41 -8.56 -0.37 -3.57
N MET A 42 -9.85 -0.64 -3.61
CA MET A 42 -10.84 -0.15 -2.63
C MET A 42 -11.38 -1.31 -1.81
N LYS A 43 -11.39 -1.17 -0.49
CA LYS A 43 -12.00 -2.12 0.43
C LYS A 43 -13.46 -1.74 0.66
N TYR A 44 -14.36 -2.67 0.43
CA TYR A 44 -15.79 -2.54 0.70
C TYR A 44 -16.19 -3.46 1.84
N THR A 45 -17.07 -3.00 2.70
CA THR A 45 -17.63 -3.78 3.81
C THR A 45 -19.14 -3.88 3.63
N CYS A 46 -19.68 -5.09 3.76
CA CYS A 46 -21.14 -5.28 3.72
C CYS A 46 -21.77 -4.77 5.02
N ILE A 47 -22.57 -3.73 4.92
CA ILE A 47 -23.24 -3.06 6.05
C ILE A 47 -24.76 -3.17 5.93
N LYS A 48 -25.46 -3.09 7.06
CA LYS A 48 -26.91 -2.99 7.07
C LYS A 48 -27.31 -1.53 6.97
N SER A 49 -28.04 -1.17 5.92
CA SER A 49 -28.58 0.18 5.69
C SER A 49 -30.07 0.08 5.36
N LYS A 50 -30.91 0.82 6.08
CA LYS A 50 -32.38 0.83 5.87
C LYS A 50 -32.98 -0.57 5.65
N ASN A 51 -32.65 -1.51 6.53
CA ASN A 51 -33.11 -2.91 6.50
C ASN A 51 -32.63 -3.77 5.32
N ARG A 52 -31.60 -3.34 4.58
CA ARG A 52 -30.97 -4.08 3.47
C ARG A 52 -29.47 -4.21 3.72
N LEU A 53 -28.88 -5.31 3.22
CA LEU A 53 -27.44 -5.48 3.20
C LEU A 53 -26.88 -4.86 1.93
N VAL A 54 -25.99 -3.88 2.07
CA VAL A 54 -25.37 -3.16 0.95
C VAL A 54 -23.88 -2.97 1.20
N TRP A 55 -23.11 -2.86 0.10
CA TRP A 55 -21.70 -2.51 0.19
C TRP A 55 -21.52 -1.07 0.65
N SER A 56 -20.67 -0.85 1.63
CA SER A 56 -20.27 0.48 2.11
C SER A 56 -19.64 1.31 1.01
N LYS A 57 -19.47 2.60 1.25
CA LYS A 57 -18.59 3.45 0.46
C LYS A 57 -17.17 2.84 0.53
N GLY A 58 -16.57 2.53 -0.63
CA GLY A 58 -15.23 1.96 -0.68
C GLY A 58 -14.21 2.82 0.06
N VAL A 59 -13.38 2.19 0.88
CA VAL A 59 -12.24 2.84 1.53
C VAL A 59 -11.00 2.49 0.71
N PRO A 60 -10.20 3.47 0.25
CA PRO A 60 -8.96 3.17 -0.44
C PRO A 60 -8.09 2.28 0.45
N LEU A 61 -7.65 1.14 -0.08
CA LEU A 61 -6.53 0.46 0.54
C LEU A 61 -5.33 1.38 0.37
N LYS A 62 -4.74 1.82 1.48
CA LYS A 62 -3.38 2.38 1.40
C LYS A 62 -2.59 1.35 0.59
N LYS A 63 -1.91 1.80 -0.47
CA LYS A 63 -0.97 0.93 -1.21
C LYS A 63 -0.19 0.16 -0.16
N ALA A 64 -0.04 -1.17 -0.36
CA ALA A 64 0.81 -1.96 0.51
C ALA A 64 2.11 -1.17 0.68
N VAL A 65 2.36 -0.71 1.92
CA VAL A 65 3.62 -0.05 2.24
C VAL A 65 4.66 -1.06 1.83
N ASP A 66 5.54 -0.71 0.91
CA ASP A 66 6.68 -1.54 0.57
C ASP A 66 7.28 -1.99 1.91
N SER A 67 7.47 -3.28 2.11
CA SER A 67 7.95 -3.85 3.38
C SER A 67 9.32 -3.30 3.80
N THR A 68 9.96 -2.51 2.93
CA THR A 68 11.19 -1.75 3.22
C THR A 68 10.92 -0.34 3.77
N GLN A 69 9.68 0.17 3.71
CA GLN A 69 9.33 1.48 4.25
C GLN A 69 9.26 1.44 5.79
N GLY A 70 9.75 2.49 6.42
CA GLY A 70 9.82 2.55 7.87
C GLY A 70 11.01 1.80 8.49
N ILE A 71 11.96 1.35 7.66
CA ILE A 71 13.18 0.66 8.09
C ILE A 71 14.38 1.45 7.60
N CYS A 72 15.27 1.85 8.52
CA CYS A 72 16.51 2.53 8.17
C CYS A 72 17.38 1.61 7.30
N PRO A 73 17.77 2.01 6.08
CA PRO A 73 18.57 1.17 5.22
C PRO A 73 20.03 1.08 5.73
N PRO A 74 20.78 0.04 5.36
CA PRO A 74 22.19 -0.06 5.74
C PRO A 74 23.01 1.05 5.05
N ILE A 75 24.13 1.44 5.68
CA ILE A 75 25.09 2.40 5.11
C ILE A 75 25.59 1.91 3.76
N SER A 76 25.68 2.82 2.80
CA SER A 76 26.18 2.53 1.44
C SER A 76 27.10 3.63 0.93
N ALA A 77 28.22 3.25 0.32
CA ALA A 77 29.11 4.21 -0.32
C ALA A 77 28.43 4.93 -1.51
N ALA A 78 27.44 4.30 -2.15
CA ALA A 78 26.67 4.89 -3.23
C ALA A 78 25.84 6.13 -2.79
N ASP A 79 25.64 6.33 -1.50
CA ASP A 79 24.93 7.52 -1.00
C ASP A 79 25.75 8.80 -1.12
N LYS A 80 27.08 8.67 -1.29
CA LYS A 80 27.99 9.81 -1.52
C LYS A 80 28.26 10.04 -2.99
N ASP A 81 28.38 8.96 -3.77
CA ASP A 81 28.61 9.01 -5.22
C ASP A 81 27.94 7.81 -5.89
N PRO A 82 26.95 7.98 -6.75
CA PRO A 82 26.40 9.20 -7.33
C PRO A 82 25.42 9.98 -6.43
N GLY A 83 25.20 9.58 -5.18
CA GLY A 83 24.31 10.22 -4.23
C GLY A 83 23.15 9.33 -3.77
N VAL A 84 22.33 9.85 -2.86
CA VAL A 84 21.19 9.13 -2.31
C VAL A 84 20.17 8.85 -3.42
N SER A 85 19.87 7.58 -3.67
CA SER A 85 18.84 7.21 -4.64
C SER A 85 17.43 7.41 -4.06
N GLN A 86 16.46 7.77 -4.92
CA GLN A 86 15.05 7.93 -4.51
C GLN A 86 14.48 6.65 -3.88
N VAL A 87 14.90 5.46 -4.35
CA VAL A 87 14.49 4.16 -3.79
C VAL A 87 14.94 4.04 -2.33
N ARG A 88 16.18 4.43 -2.03
CA ARG A 88 16.69 4.41 -0.65
C ARG A 88 16.04 5.48 0.21
N ALA A 89 15.88 6.69 -0.30
CA ALA A 89 15.19 7.77 0.39
C ALA A 89 13.74 7.38 0.78
N ASN A 90 13.03 6.66 -0.09
CA ASN A 90 11.66 6.21 0.15
C ASN A 90 11.53 5.23 1.32
N THR A 91 12.62 4.63 1.80
CA THR A 91 12.57 3.76 3.00
C THR A 91 12.19 4.53 4.27
N LEU A 92 12.41 5.85 4.30
CA LEU A 92 12.00 6.72 5.41
C LEU A 92 10.49 6.92 5.50
N ILE A 93 9.73 6.65 4.43
CA ILE A 93 8.26 6.82 4.43
C ILE A 93 7.65 5.88 5.48
N GLY A 94 6.78 6.43 6.33
CA GLY A 94 6.14 5.71 7.43
C GLY A 94 6.90 5.76 8.75
N MET A 95 8.15 6.23 8.79
CA MET A 95 8.85 6.53 10.05
C MET A 95 8.22 7.74 10.73
N SER A 96 8.35 7.84 12.05
CA SER A 96 8.16 9.13 12.72
C SER A 96 9.25 10.11 12.29
N GLU A 97 8.97 11.41 12.38
CA GLU A 97 9.94 12.45 12.01
C GLU A 97 11.29 12.25 12.71
N GLY A 98 11.28 12.03 14.03
CA GLY A 98 12.53 11.83 14.79
C GLY A 98 13.29 10.56 14.39
N GLN A 99 12.59 9.45 14.08
CA GLN A 99 13.25 8.24 13.58
C GLN A 99 13.88 8.44 12.20
N ALA A 100 13.20 9.18 11.31
CA ALA A 100 13.71 9.47 9.99
C ALA A 100 14.94 10.39 10.04
N GLU A 101 14.92 11.39 10.91
CA GLU A 101 16.05 12.30 11.14
C GLU A 101 17.26 11.55 11.71
N GLU A 102 17.07 10.71 12.74
CA GLU A 102 18.12 9.87 13.31
C GLU A 102 18.70 8.91 12.27
N CYS A 103 17.83 8.30 11.45
CA CYS A 103 18.26 7.42 10.38
C CYS A 103 19.10 8.18 9.34
N ALA A 104 18.65 9.35 8.89
CA ALA A 104 19.39 10.20 7.96
C ALA A 104 20.77 10.59 8.51
N MET A 105 20.84 11.00 9.79
CA MET A 105 22.13 11.29 10.47
C MET A 105 23.08 10.10 10.49
N ASN A 106 22.56 8.90 10.80
CA ASN A 106 23.38 7.68 10.83
C ASN A 106 23.91 7.29 9.45
N LEU A 107 23.22 7.71 8.38
CA LEU A 107 23.61 7.48 6.99
C LEU A 107 24.47 8.61 6.41
N ASP A 108 24.76 9.66 7.19
CA ASP A 108 25.44 10.86 6.75
C ASP A 108 24.67 11.59 5.63
N TRP A 109 23.31 11.54 5.69
CA TRP A 109 22.43 12.26 4.80
C TRP A 109 22.01 13.59 5.44
N GLY A 110 21.94 14.64 4.63
CA GLY A 110 21.25 15.85 5.02
C GLY A 110 19.74 15.58 5.17
N PHE A 111 19.13 16.14 6.22
CA PHE A 111 17.69 16.02 6.47
C PHE A 111 17.03 17.39 6.50
N ARG A 112 15.92 17.56 5.77
CA ARG A 112 15.20 18.82 5.68
C ARG A 112 13.69 18.56 5.59
N VAL A 113 12.91 19.30 6.37
CA VAL A 113 11.45 19.26 6.31
C VAL A 113 10.96 20.39 5.38
N GLU A 114 10.19 20.04 4.35
CA GLU A 114 9.53 21.02 3.47
C GLU A 114 8.13 21.38 3.98
N GLN A 115 7.47 20.43 4.63
CA GLN A 115 6.11 20.63 5.14
C GLN A 115 5.88 19.79 6.39
N ARG A 116 5.23 20.38 7.39
CA ARG A 116 4.73 19.68 8.56
C ARG A 116 3.24 19.99 8.72
N ASP A 117 2.37 18.99 8.50
CA ASP A 117 0.92 19.13 8.43
C ASP A 117 0.48 20.24 7.45
N ALA A 118 -0.08 21.34 7.94
CA ALA A 118 -0.50 22.49 7.14
C ALA A 118 0.59 23.56 6.99
N GLU A 119 1.73 23.42 7.69
CA GLU A 119 2.81 24.40 7.71
C GLU A 119 3.84 24.08 6.64
N MET A 120 4.12 25.06 5.77
CA MET A 120 5.15 24.98 4.73
C MET A 120 6.39 25.75 5.17
N PHE A 121 7.58 25.18 5.01
CA PHE A 121 8.85 25.82 5.33
C PHE A 121 9.51 26.36 4.07
N ALA A 122 10.09 27.56 4.18
CA ALA A 122 10.85 28.14 3.10
C ALA A 122 12.13 27.32 2.87
N LEU A 123 12.33 26.85 1.65
CA LEU A 123 13.50 26.08 1.26
C LEU A 123 14.45 26.93 0.41
N THR A 124 15.75 26.71 0.64
CA THR A 124 16.80 27.21 -0.25
C THR A 124 16.79 26.39 -1.56
N ARG A 125 17.15 27.01 -2.68
CA ARG A 125 17.17 26.36 -4.01
C ARG A 125 18.47 25.58 -4.28
N ASP A 126 19.20 25.21 -3.25
CA ASP A 126 20.43 24.42 -3.38
C ASP A 126 20.10 22.94 -3.49
N TYR A 127 20.37 22.34 -4.63
CA TYR A 127 20.25 20.89 -4.81
C TYR A 127 21.48 20.19 -4.19
N ARG A 128 21.22 19.13 -3.40
CA ARG A 128 22.26 18.32 -2.77
C ARG A 128 21.95 16.84 -2.95
N ILE A 129 22.86 16.11 -3.55
CA ILE A 129 22.73 14.68 -3.83
C ILE A 129 22.74 13.80 -2.57
N ASP A 130 23.22 14.34 -1.45
CA ASP A 130 23.36 13.69 -0.15
C ASP A 130 22.26 14.10 0.83
N ARG A 131 21.20 14.78 0.38
CA ARG A 131 20.13 15.29 1.23
C ARG A 131 18.77 14.73 0.86
N VAL A 132 17.96 14.48 1.88
CA VAL A 132 16.53 14.16 1.72
C VAL A 132 15.67 15.32 2.23
N THR A 133 14.64 15.64 1.47
CA THR A 133 13.62 16.64 1.82
C THR A 133 12.30 15.91 2.05
N VAL A 134 11.66 16.11 3.20
CA VAL A 134 10.52 15.30 3.62
C VAL A 134 9.26 16.13 3.88
N THR A 135 8.10 15.53 3.63
CA THR A 135 6.79 15.99 4.10
C THR A 135 6.35 15.13 5.29
N VAL A 136 6.03 15.79 6.40
CA VAL A 136 5.54 15.17 7.64
C VAL A 136 4.07 15.44 7.78
N MET A 137 3.27 14.38 8.00
CA MET A 137 1.83 14.48 8.27
C MET A 137 1.50 13.66 9.51
N SER A 138 0.87 14.30 10.49
CA SER A 138 0.53 13.68 11.79
C SER A 138 1.75 13.02 12.48
N GLY A 139 2.93 13.65 12.36
CA GLY A 139 4.18 13.19 12.96
C GLY A 139 4.90 12.07 12.20
N PHE A 140 4.43 11.66 11.01
CA PHE A 140 5.03 10.61 10.19
C PHE A 140 5.44 11.13 8.81
N ILE A 141 6.52 10.57 8.27
CA ILE A 141 6.99 10.85 6.91
C ILE A 141 6.00 10.28 5.89
N THR A 142 5.46 11.12 5.03
CA THR A 142 4.50 10.73 3.98
C THR A 142 5.06 10.87 2.58
N LYS A 143 6.08 11.71 2.41
CA LYS A 143 6.78 11.95 1.14
C LYS A 143 8.24 12.22 1.41
N VAL A 144 9.09 11.79 0.50
CA VAL A 144 10.54 12.06 0.51
C VAL A 144 10.98 12.37 -0.90
N ASP A 145 11.76 13.44 -1.06
CA ASP A 145 12.45 13.80 -2.29
C ASP A 145 13.97 13.88 -2.01
N VAL A 146 14.79 13.60 -3.00
CA VAL A 146 16.25 13.78 -2.93
C VAL A 146 16.60 15.15 -3.47
N GLY A 147 17.37 15.93 -2.67
CA GLY A 147 17.81 17.27 -3.07
C GLY A 147 17.58 18.37 -2.04
#